data_406bcec5059cd4f9a8f4f0105ac548aa
#
_entry.id   406bcec5059cd4f9a8f4f0105ac548aa
#
_cell.length_a   1.000
_cell.length_b   1.000
_cell.length_c   1.000
_cell.angle_alpha   90.00
_cell.angle_beta   90.00
_cell.angle_gamma   90.00
#
_symmetry.space_group_name_H-M   'P 1'
#
loop_
_entity.id
_entity.type
_entity.pdbx_description
1 polymer ?
#
loop_
_entity_poly.entity_id
_entity_poly.type
_entity_poly.pdbx_seq_one_letter_code
_entity_poly.pdbx_strand_id
1 'polypeptide(L)'
;MSMPLTTLLDALFPRGHAIAVNDSVLTGTATTDDGEVTVIGTTDKIEVGVDHALVLADTVLASTAAHPQRPIVMLVDTAGQRLARRDELLGINGYFAHLAQTLDLARRRGSRLVTLVYGESVSGGFLSFGLMADHIHALPDAQVRVMDLRAMARVTKQPLEKLQALSLTSPVFAPGVENYVAMGAVQSLWDGDLARHLLDALRAPADGDHRAALGAERGGRTLAAQVAAAVSQGNA
;
A
#
# COMPACT_ATOMS: atom_id res chain seq x y z
N MET A 1 6.69 17.74 5.80
CA MET A 1 7.93 16.95 6.01
C MET A 1 7.47 15.60 6.51
N SER A 2 7.84 14.50 5.85
CA SER A 2 7.45 13.15 6.31
C SER A 2 7.99 12.90 7.73
N MET A 3 7.18 12.23 8.54
CA MET A 3 7.55 11.85 9.91
C MET A 3 8.76 10.92 9.87
N PRO A 4 9.81 11.14 10.72
CA PRO A 4 10.94 10.21 10.82
C PRO A 4 10.47 8.82 11.23
N LEU A 5 11.09 7.77 10.68
CA LEU A 5 10.68 6.38 10.92
C LEU A 5 10.64 6.03 12.41
N THR A 6 11.66 6.42 13.18
CA THR A 6 11.70 6.16 14.63
C THR A 6 10.51 6.77 15.36
N THR A 7 10.18 8.04 15.06
CA THR A 7 9.02 8.72 15.62
C THR A 7 7.71 8.02 15.24
N LEU A 8 7.60 7.56 13.99
CA LEU A 8 6.45 6.81 13.52
C LEU A 8 6.29 5.49 14.28
N LEU A 9 7.36 4.72 14.44
CA LEU A 9 7.33 3.44 15.14
C LEU A 9 6.95 3.60 16.60
N ASP A 10 7.52 4.60 17.30
CA ASP A 10 7.18 4.91 18.69
C ASP A 10 5.70 5.33 18.84
N ALA A 11 5.18 6.10 17.88
CA ALA A 11 3.79 6.54 17.87
C ALA A 11 2.80 5.41 17.56
N LEU A 12 3.16 4.48 16.66
CA LEU A 12 2.33 3.32 16.31
C LEU A 12 2.36 2.23 17.38
N PHE A 13 3.52 2.02 18.02
CA PHE A 13 3.78 0.89 18.93
C PHE A 13 4.33 1.34 20.28
N PRO A 14 3.55 2.12 21.06
CA PRO A 14 4.01 2.66 22.36
C PRO A 14 4.29 1.56 23.40
N ARG A 15 3.84 0.32 23.17
CA ARG A 15 4.16 -0.85 24.00
C ARG A 15 5.49 -1.52 23.63
N GLY A 16 6.16 -1.01 22.58
CA GLY A 16 7.45 -1.48 22.08
C GLY A 16 7.37 -2.32 20.84
N HIS A 17 8.51 -2.41 20.19
CA HIS A 17 8.69 -3.18 18.95
C HIS A 17 10.10 -3.76 18.82
N ALA A 18 10.23 -4.81 18.02
CA ALA A 18 11.48 -5.46 17.63
C ALA A 18 11.57 -5.48 16.10
N ILE A 19 11.63 -4.28 15.50
CA ILE A 19 11.69 -4.08 14.05
C ILE A 19 13.14 -3.80 13.66
N ALA A 20 13.68 -4.64 12.78
CA ALA A 20 14.96 -4.41 12.13
C ALA A 20 14.76 -3.68 10.81
N VAL A 21 15.74 -2.84 10.45
CA VAL A 21 15.82 -2.19 9.15
C VAL A 21 17.10 -2.64 8.47
N ASN A 22 16.97 -3.37 7.36
CA ASN A 22 18.08 -3.84 6.56
C ASN A 22 17.82 -3.49 5.09
N ASP A 23 18.78 -2.81 4.45
CA ASP A 23 18.63 -2.34 3.06
C ASP A 23 17.28 -1.64 2.82
N SER A 24 16.90 -0.73 3.76
CA SER A 24 15.63 0.00 3.78
C SER A 24 14.37 -0.87 3.77
N VAL A 25 14.47 -2.16 4.11
CA VAL A 25 13.33 -3.07 4.34
C VAL A 25 13.13 -3.24 5.85
N LEU A 26 11.89 -3.08 6.29
CA LEU A 26 11.48 -3.29 7.68
C LEU A 26 10.95 -4.71 7.83
N THR A 27 11.45 -5.42 8.85
CA THR A 27 10.95 -6.74 9.23
C THR A 27 11.00 -6.89 10.76
N GLY A 28 9.97 -7.51 11.35
CA GLY A 28 9.97 -7.77 12.78
C GLY A 28 8.58 -7.89 13.37
N THR A 29 8.49 -7.63 14.67
CA THR A 29 7.24 -7.66 15.41
C THR A 29 7.06 -6.41 16.26
N ALA A 30 5.82 -6.12 16.63
CA ALA A 30 5.49 -5.04 17.55
C ALA A 30 4.33 -5.46 18.45
N THR A 31 4.24 -4.83 19.62
CA THR A 31 3.19 -5.09 20.60
C THR A 31 2.14 -4.00 20.57
N THR A 32 0.89 -4.40 20.36
CA THR A 32 -0.30 -3.54 20.47
C THR A 32 -1.11 -3.89 21.71
N ASP A 33 -2.18 -3.15 21.98
CA ASP A 33 -3.09 -3.47 23.08
C ASP A 33 -3.82 -4.80 22.88
N ASP A 34 -3.98 -5.25 21.64
CA ASP A 34 -4.66 -6.51 21.27
C ASP A 34 -3.69 -7.69 21.05
N GLY A 35 -2.40 -7.48 21.30
CA GLY A 35 -1.38 -8.51 21.16
C GLY A 35 -0.29 -8.16 20.14
N GLU A 36 0.48 -9.17 19.78
CA GLU A 36 1.62 -9.00 18.89
C GLU A 36 1.19 -8.99 17.42
N VAL A 37 1.79 -8.10 16.64
CA VAL A 37 1.63 -8.01 15.19
C VAL A 37 2.97 -8.24 14.50
N THR A 38 2.95 -8.81 13.30
CA THR A 38 4.10 -8.83 12.40
C THR A 38 4.17 -7.51 11.65
N VAL A 39 5.35 -6.93 11.57
CA VAL A 39 5.57 -5.68 10.83
C VAL A 39 6.52 -5.96 9.66
N ILE A 40 6.09 -5.60 8.47
CA ILE A 40 6.92 -5.54 7.27
C ILE A 40 6.81 -4.15 6.64
N GLY A 41 7.74 -3.77 5.81
CA GLY A 41 7.62 -2.50 5.11
C GLY A 41 8.88 -2.03 4.42
N THR A 42 8.83 -0.78 3.99
CA THR A 42 9.92 -0.10 3.29
C THR A 42 10.10 1.31 3.84
N THR A 43 11.33 1.83 3.77
CA THR A 43 11.70 3.17 4.21
C THR A 43 12.63 3.83 3.19
N ASP A 44 12.97 5.12 3.42
CA ASP A 44 13.94 5.89 2.64
C ASP A 44 13.59 5.99 1.14
N LYS A 45 12.30 5.88 0.81
CA LYS A 45 11.81 5.90 -0.58
C LYS A 45 12.53 4.89 -1.47
N ILE A 46 12.83 3.72 -0.91
CA ILE A 46 13.57 2.71 -1.65
C ILE A 46 12.86 2.30 -2.94
N GLU A 47 13.63 2.02 -3.99
CA GLU A 47 13.14 1.28 -5.15
C GLU A 47 13.16 -0.22 -4.83
N VAL A 48 11.97 -0.84 -4.75
CA VAL A 48 11.83 -2.26 -4.40
C VAL A 48 12.33 -3.14 -5.54
N GLY A 49 13.35 -3.94 -5.27
CA GLY A 49 13.90 -4.94 -6.20
C GLY A 49 13.56 -6.36 -5.80
N VAL A 50 14.10 -7.33 -6.54
CA VAL A 50 13.89 -8.76 -6.34
C VAL A 50 14.24 -9.20 -4.91
N ASP A 51 15.41 -8.75 -4.40
CA ASP A 51 15.89 -9.17 -3.08
C ASP A 51 14.96 -8.65 -1.97
N HIS A 52 14.48 -7.41 -2.09
CA HIS A 52 13.53 -6.82 -1.15
C HIS A 52 12.19 -7.56 -1.14
N ALA A 53 11.66 -7.88 -2.33
CA ALA A 53 10.40 -8.64 -2.45
C ALA A 53 10.50 -10.02 -1.80
N LEU A 54 11.64 -10.71 -1.95
CA LEU A 54 11.90 -11.98 -1.28
C LEU A 54 11.93 -11.86 0.25
N VAL A 55 12.67 -10.88 0.79
CA VAL A 55 12.75 -10.67 2.24
C VAL A 55 11.37 -10.39 2.84
N LEU A 56 10.56 -9.55 2.17
CA LEU A 56 9.19 -9.27 2.60
C LEU A 56 8.33 -10.54 2.56
N ALA A 57 8.40 -11.30 1.46
CA ALA A 57 7.63 -12.54 1.29
C ALA A 57 8.03 -13.61 2.32
N ASP A 58 9.33 -13.83 2.54
CA ASP A 58 9.84 -14.80 3.51
C ASP A 58 9.41 -14.46 4.94
N THR A 59 9.40 -13.16 5.30
CA THR A 59 8.91 -12.69 6.60
C THR A 59 7.41 -12.99 6.78
N VAL A 60 6.60 -12.76 5.75
CA VAL A 60 5.17 -13.09 5.76
C VAL A 60 4.95 -14.59 5.89
N LEU A 61 5.69 -15.41 5.13
CA LEU A 61 5.58 -16.87 5.17
C LEU A 61 5.98 -17.42 6.54
N ALA A 62 7.10 -16.95 7.09
CA ALA A 62 7.56 -17.37 8.42
C ALA A 62 6.56 -17.02 9.51
N SER A 63 6.02 -15.80 9.48
CA SER A 63 4.97 -15.35 10.41
C SER A 63 3.71 -16.20 10.28
N THR A 64 3.23 -16.42 9.04
CA THR A 64 2.01 -17.20 8.77
C THR A 64 2.16 -18.67 9.16
N ALA A 65 3.36 -19.23 9.04
CA ALA A 65 3.63 -20.61 9.46
C ALA A 65 3.66 -20.76 10.98
N ALA A 66 4.31 -19.82 11.68
CA ALA A 66 4.44 -19.87 13.14
C ALA A 66 3.18 -19.38 13.88
N HIS A 67 2.50 -18.39 13.31
CA HIS A 67 1.38 -17.68 13.92
C HIS A 67 0.29 -17.37 12.88
N PRO A 68 -0.52 -18.33 12.43
CA PRO A 68 -1.42 -18.20 11.28
C PRO A 68 -2.41 -17.02 11.31
N GLN A 69 -2.78 -16.55 12.51
CA GLN A 69 -3.77 -15.47 12.67
C GLN A 69 -3.16 -14.15 13.16
N ARG A 70 -1.81 -14.11 13.31
CA ARG A 70 -1.16 -12.87 13.74
C ARG A 70 -1.37 -11.80 12.67
N PRO A 71 -1.87 -10.61 13.04
CA PRO A 71 -2.04 -9.52 12.09
C PRO A 71 -0.70 -9.08 11.49
N ILE A 72 -0.74 -8.59 10.26
CA ILE A 72 0.42 -8.06 9.56
C ILE A 72 0.19 -6.57 9.28
N VAL A 73 1.10 -5.74 9.78
CA VAL A 73 1.12 -4.30 9.55
C VAL A 73 2.19 -3.98 8.51
N MET A 74 1.80 -3.31 7.44
CA MET A 74 2.67 -2.94 6.33
C MET A 74 2.90 -1.43 6.35
N LEU A 75 4.16 -1.02 6.53
CA LEU A 75 4.57 0.39 6.53
C LEU A 75 5.21 0.71 5.17
N VAL A 76 4.67 1.71 4.48
CA VAL A 76 5.05 1.97 3.07
C VAL A 76 5.68 3.33 2.89
N ASP A 77 6.94 3.31 2.43
CA ASP A 77 7.65 4.44 1.86
C ASP A 77 8.56 3.90 0.73
N THR A 78 8.11 4.04 -0.53
CA THR A 78 8.80 3.50 -1.71
C THR A 78 8.64 4.38 -2.94
N ALA A 79 9.73 4.56 -3.70
CA ALA A 79 9.71 5.20 -5.02
C ALA A 79 9.20 4.27 -6.15
N GLY A 80 8.82 3.03 -5.82
CA GLY A 80 8.26 2.07 -6.78
C GLY A 80 9.16 0.86 -6.98
N GLN A 81 8.96 0.15 -8.10
CA GLN A 81 9.84 -0.96 -8.47
C GLN A 81 11.20 -0.45 -8.97
N ARG A 82 12.25 -1.17 -8.63
CA ARG A 82 13.61 -0.88 -9.11
C ARG A 82 13.75 -1.18 -10.61
N LEU A 83 14.13 -0.17 -11.38
CA LEU A 83 14.34 -0.29 -12.82
C LEU A 83 15.81 -0.65 -13.11
N ALA A 84 16.24 -1.83 -12.70
CA ALA A 84 17.59 -2.34 -12.91
C ALA A 84 17.58 -3.57 -13.85
N ARG A 85 18.56 -3.62 -14.77
CA ARG A 85 18.69 -4.74 -15.71
C ARG A 85 18.75 -6.09 -15.02
N ARG A 86 19.40 -6.19 -13.84
CA ARG A 86 19.46 -7.43 -13.05
C ARG A 86 18.06 -7.90 -12.67
N ASP A 87 17.25 -7.00 -12.12
CA ASP A 87 15.91 -7.33 -11.63
C ASP A 87 14.98 -7.74 -12.78
N GLU A 88 15.09 -7.04 -13.92
CA GLU A 88 14.32 -7.41 -15.12
C GLU A 88 14.73 -8.79 -15.67
N LEU A 89 16.04 -9.09 -15.72
CA LEU A 89 16.52 -10.41 -16.17
C LEU A 89 16.13 -11.54 -15.23
N LEU A 90 15.98 -11.26 -13.94
CA LEU A 90 15.48 -12.22 -12.95
C LEU A 90 13.95 -12.35 -12.97
N GLY A 91 13.25 -11.48 -13.70
CA GLY A 91 11.79 -11.49 -13.76
C GLY A 91 11.15 -10.89 -12.53
N ILE A 92 11.46 -9.63 -12.19
CA ILE A 92 10.97 -8.90 -11.01
C ILE A 92 9.45 -9.01 -10.82
N ASN A 93 8.68 -9.05 -11.91
CA ASN A 93 7.24 -9.24 -11.86
C ASN A 93 6.81 -10.57 -11.22
N GLY A 94 7.60 -11.62 -11.41
CA GLY A 94 7.37 -12.92 -10.75
C GLY A 94 7.57 -12.85 -9.22
N TYR A 95 8.58 -12.12 -8.78
CA TYR A 95 8.84 -11.91 -7.34
C TYR A 95 7.78 -11.02 -6.68
N PHE A 96 7.30 -10.01 -7.39
CA PHE A 96 6.19 -9.20 -6.90
C PHE A 96 4.87 -9.99 -6.85
N ALA A 97 4.63 -10.84 -7.84
CA ALA A 97 3.49 -11.76 -7.80
C ALA A 97 3.60 -12.75 -6.64
N HIS A 98 4.80 -13.27 -6.36
CA HIS A 98 5.06 -14.14 -5.21
C HIS A 98 4.76 -13.41 -3.89
N LEU A 99 5.25 -12.17 -3.70
CA LEU A 99 4.95 -11.37 -2.51
C LEU A 99 3.43 -11.13 -2.35
N ALA A 100 2.74 -10.77 -3.42
CA ALA A 100 1.28 -10.60 -3.39
C ALA A 100 0.55 -11.90 -3.04
N GLN A 101 0.99 -13.04 -3.56
CA GLN A 101 0.43 -14.36 -3.23
C GLN A 101 0.68 -14.76 -1.77
N THR A 102 1.85 -14.42 -1.19
CA THR A 102 2.11 -14.72 0.23
C THR A 102 1.20 -13.92 1.16
N LEU A 103 0.92 -12.66 0.82
CA LEU A 103 -0.05 -11.83 1.55
C LEU A 103 -1.48 -12.38 1.44
N ASP A 104 -1.89 -12.79 0.23
CA ASP A 104 -3.20 -13.44 0.05
C ASP A 104 -3.30 -14.76 0.82
N LEU A 105 -2.23 -15.56 0.86
CA LEU A 105 -2.16 -16.75 1.69
C LEU A 105 -2.33 -16.44 3.18
N ALA A 106 -1.62 -15.41 3.69
CA ALA A 106 -1.74 -14.97 5.07
C ALA A 106 -3.18 -14.57 5.42
N ARG A 107 -3.82 -13.76 4.55
CA ARG A 107 -5.24 -13.40 4.67
C ARG A 107 -6.14 -14.63 4.72
N ARG A 108 -5.99 -15.57 3.79
CA ARG A 108 -6.77 -16.83 3.74
C ARG A 108 -6.57 -17.69 4.98
N ARG A 109 -5.45 -17.53 5.68
CA ARG A 109 -5.15 -18.19 6.95
C ARG A 109 -5.66 -17.43 8.18
N GLY A 110 -6.31 -16.29 7.99
CA GLY A 110 -6.96 -15.51 9.03
C GLY A 110 -6.14 -14.33 9.54
N SER A 111 -4.97 -14.04 8.97
CA SER A 111 -4.23 -12.82 9.31
C SER A 111 -4.95 -11.59 8.78
N ARG A 112 -5.12 -10.58 9.65
CA ARG A 112 -5.55 -9.24 9.26
C ARG A 112 -4.40 -8.49 8.63
N LEU A 113 -4.63 -7.85 7.49
CA LEU A 113 -3.61 -7.06 6.79
C LEU A 113 -3.97 -5.58 6.85
N VAL A 114 -3.11 -4.77 7.45
CA VAL A 114 -3.29 -3.31 7.55
C VAL A 114 -2.09 -2.60 6.95
N THR A 115 -2.33 -1.64 6.07
CA THR A 115 -1.27 -0.79 5.48
C THR A 115 -1.38 0.63 6.00
N LEU A 116 -0.23 1.21 6.35
CA LEU A 116 -0.05 2.64 6.53
C LEU A 116 0.99 3.17 5.53
N VAL A 117 0.55 4.03 4.63
CA VAL A 117 1.44 4.82 3.77
C VAL A 117 1.89 6.04 4.57
N TYR A 118 3.17 6.13 4.90
CA TYR A 118 3.70 7.22 5.73
C TYR A 118 4.68 8.14 4.97
N GLY A 119 5.09 7.74 3.78
CA GLY A 119 6.00 8.49 2.91
C GLY A 119 5.52 8.47 1.46
N GLU A 120 6.39 8.06 0.54
CA GLU A 120 6.02 7.83 -0.85
C GLU A 120 5.43 6.43 -1.05
N SER A 121 4.55 6.31 -2.04
CA SER A 121 3.88 5.06 -2.38
C SER A 121 3.64 5.02 -3.88
N VAL A 122 4.60 4.46 -4.61
CA VAL A 122 4.67 4.61 -6.06
C VAL A 122 4.60 3.26 -6.76
N SER A 123 3.78 3.20 -7.82
CA SER A 123 3.77 2.16 -8.83
C SER A 123 3.81 0.72 -8.28
N GLY A 124 4.53 -0.18 -8.96
CA GLY A 124 4.60 -1.61 -8.64
C GLY A 124 5.16 -1.92 -7.24
N GLY A 125 6.05 -1.07 -6.72
CA GLY A 125 6.56 -1.21 -5.35
C GLY A 125 5.47 -1.12 -4.30
N PHE A 126 4.45 -0.27 -4.50
CA PHE A 126 3.27 -0.19 -3.62
C PHE A 126 2.22 -1.25 -3.95
N LEU A 127 1.93 -1.46 -5.24
CA LEU A 127 0.84 -2.33 -5.67
C LEU A 127 1.05 -3.79 -5.23
N SER A 128 2.30 -4.25 -5.15
CA SER A 128 2.64 -5.65 -4.87
C SER A 128 2.47 -6.06 -3.40
N PHE A 129 2.48 -5.11 -2.47
CA PHE A 129 2.25 -5.41 -1.05
C PHE A 129 1.32 -4.42 -0.35
N GLY A 130 1.61 -3.12 -0.36
CA GLY A 130 0.83 -2.14 0.40
C GLY A 130 -0.64 -2.09 -0.02
N LEU A 131 -0.93 -2.21 -1.32
CA LEU A 131 -2.31 -2.22 -1.83
C LEU A 131 -3.02 -3.58 -1.64
N MET A 132 -2.31 -4.60 -1.16
CA MET A 132 -2.87 -5.92 -0.89
C MET A 132 -3.59 -6.03 0.46
N ALA A 133 -3.54 -5.01 1.31
CA ALA A 133 -4.15 -5.03 2.64
C ALA A 133 -5.69 -5.02 2.60
N ASP A 134 -6.29 -5.48 3.70
CA ASP A 134 -7.73 -5.36 3.97
C ASP A 134 -8.11 -3.91 4.27
N HIS A 135 -7.24 -3.23 5.01
CA HIS A 135 -7.38 -1.83 5.37
C HIS A 135 -6.13 -1.04 5.00
N ILE A 136 -6.33 0.03 4.24
CA ILE A 136 -5.25 0.88 3.73
C ILE A 136 -5.48 2.31 4.18
N HIS A 137 -4.51 2.85 4.88
CA HIS A 137 -4.53 4.20 5.43
C HIS A 137 -3.27 4.95 5.06
N ALA A 138 -3.28 6.26 5.20
CA ALA A 138 -2.12 7.08 4.91
C ALA A 138 -2.00 8.24 5.91
N LEU A 139 -0.78 8.76 6.07
CA LEU A 139 -0.59 10.05 6.72
C LEU A 139 -0.99 11.18 5.77
N PRO A 140 -1.41 12.35 6.28
CA PRO A 140 -1.88 13.46 5.46
C PRO A 140 -0.85 14.00 4.45
N ASP A 141 0.45 13.92 4.77
CA ASP A 141 1.53 14.37 3.91
C ASP A 141 2.13 13.26 3.02
N ALA A 142 1.56 12.07 3.05
CA ALA A 142 1.95 10.95 2.19
C ALA A 142 1.71 11.25 0.71
N GLN A 143 2.55 10.68 -0.16
CA GLN A 143 2.46 10.86 -1.60
C GLN A 143 2.14 9.53 -2.29
N VAL A 144 0.91 9.38 -2.75
CA VAL A 144 0.48 8.16 -3.46
C VAL A 144 0.30 8.48 -4.95
N ARG A 145 0.93 7.68 -5.82
CA ARG A 145 0.81 7.83 -7.27
C ARG A 145 1.26 6.56 -8.01
N VAL A 146 0.71 6.33 -9.18
CA VAL A 146 1.24 5.30 -10.10
C VAL A 146 2.45 5.88 -10.85
N MET A 147 2.34 7.13 -11.31
CA MET A 147 3.38 7.81 -12.08
C MET A 147 3.23 9.32 -11.89
N ASP A 148 4.34 10.07 -11.87
CA ASP A 148 4.26 11.52 -11.90
C ASP A 148 3.82 12.03 -13.29
N LEU A 149 3.26 13.24 -13.34
CA LEU A 149 2.70 13.79 -14.59
C LEU A 149 3.75 14.00 -15.69
N ARG A 150 5.02 14.28 -15.34
CA ARG A 150 6.10 14.45 -16.34
C ARG A 150 6.48 13.10 -16.95
N ALA A 151 6.58 12.06 -16.12
CA ALA A 151 6.82 10.71 -16.60
C ALA A 151 5.63 10.23 -17.47
N MET A 152 4.41 10.52 -17.04
CA MET A 152 3.19 10.22 -17.81
C MET A 152 3.19 10.94 -19.18
N ALA A 153 3.54 12.23 -19.22
CA ALA A 153 3.66 12.99 -20.46
C ALA A 153 4.66 12.35 -21.43
N ARG A 154 5.80 11.91 -20.91
CA ARG A 154 6.84 11.26 -21.70
C ARG A 154 6.39 9.90 -22.27
N VAL A 155 5.72 9.09 -21.48
CA VAL A 155 5.25 7.75 -21.87
C VAL A 155 4.08 7.82 -22.83
N THR A 156 3.07 8.66 -22.50
CA THR A 156 1.83 8.78 -23.29
C THR A 156 1.96 9.71 -24.50
N LYS A 157 3.07 10.47 -24.61
CA LYS A 157 3.27 11.51 -25.63
C LYS A 157 2.20 12.62 -25.57
N GLN A 158 1.57 12.80 -24.39
CA GLN A 158 0.63 13.90 -24.15
C GLN A 158 1.37 15.13 -23.63
N PRO A 159 0.95 16.36 -23.99
CA PRO A 159 1.48 17.58 -23.40
C PRO A 159 1.29 17.60 -21.86
N LEU A 160 2.32 18.05 -21.13
CA LEU A 160 2.27 18.12 -19.67
C LEU A 160 1.10 19.00 -19.16
N GLU A 161 0.89 20.13 -19.81
CA GLU A 161 -0.18 21.09 -19.50
C GLU A 161 -1.56 20.44 -19.61
N LYS A 162 -1.75 19.57 -20.62
CA LYS A 162 -3.01 18.82 -20.77
C LYS A 162 -3.20 17.82 -19.62
N LEU A 163 -2.16 17.12 -19.20
CA LEU A 163 -2.23 16.19 -18.07
C LEU A 163 -2.45 16.91 -16.75
N GLN A 164 -1.83 18.09 -16.57
CA GLN A 164 -2.07 18.95 -15.41
C GLN A 164 -3.53 19.40 -15.36
N ALA A 165 -4.08 19.86 -16.49
CA ALA A 165 -5.50 20.24 -16.56
C ALA A 165 -6.43 19.05 -16.26
N LEU A 166 -6.16 17.88 -16.82
CA LEU A 166 -6.93 16.66 -16.54
C LEU A 166 -6.83 16.22 -15.08
N SER A 167 -5.69 16.43 -14.42
CA SER A 167 -5.52 16.05 -13.01
C SER A 167 -6.40 16.86 -12.05
N LEU A 168 -6.86 18.01 -12.46
CA LEU A 168 -7.78 18.83 -11.66
C LEU A 168 -9.24 18.32 -11.66
N THR A 169 -9.59 17.54 -12.67
CA THR A 169 -10.98 17.09 -12.88
C THR A 169 -11.14 15.58 -12.93
N SER A 170 -10.04 14.83 -13.05
CA SER A 170 -10.08 13.36 -13.14
C SER A 170 -9.12 12.73 -12.13
N PRO A 171 -9.63 11.98 -11.15
CA PRO A 171 -8.82 11.27 -10.17
C PRO A 171 -7.79 10.33 -10.80
N VAL A 172 -8.07 9.75 -11.96
CA VAL A 172 -7.17 8.82 -12.65
C VAL A 172 -5.82 9.46 -13.01
N PHE A 173 -5.78 10.78 -13.22
CA PHE A 173 -4.57 11.52 -13.57
C PHE A 173 -3.96 12.26 -12.37
N ALA A 174 -4.68 12.39 -11.27
CA ALA A 174 -4.23 13.19 -10.14
C ALA A 174 -3.29 12.38 -9.24
N PRO A 175 -2.05 12.83 -9.01
CA PRO A 175 -1.24 12.36 -7.90
C PRO A 175 -1.77 12.92 -6.58
N GLY A 176 -1.41 12.28 -5.49
CA GLY A 176 -1.73 12.76 -4.15
C GLY A 176 -2.63 11.80 -3.38
N VAL A 177 -2.49 11.84 -2.06
CA VAL A 177 -3.18 10.90 -1.17
C VAL A 177 -4.69 11.12 -1.16
N GLU A 178 -5.14 12.37 -1.23
CA GLU A 178 -6.56 12.73 -1.26
C GLU A 178 -7.29 12.11 -2.47
N ASN A 179 -6.58 12.03 -3.60
CA ASN A 179 -7.11 11.39 -4.78
C ASN A 179 -7.33 9.89 -4.58
N TYR A 180 -6.40 9.22 -3.90
CA TYR A 180 -6.55 7.80 -3.57
C TYR A 180 -7.61 7.56 -2.50
N VAL A 181 -7.85 8.51 -1.61
CA VAL A 181 -9.03 8.51 -0.72
C VAL A 181 -10.32 8.63 -1.52
N ALA A 182 -10.38 9.58 -2.47
CA ALA A 182 -11.55 9.76 -3.34
C ALA A 182 -11.85 8.51 -4.18
N MET A 183 -10.81 7.84 -4.70
CA MET A 183 -10.96 6.58 -5.45
C MET A 183 -11.31 5.37 -4.58
N GLY A 184 -11.32 5.49 -3.26
CA GLY A 184 -11.57 4.40 -2.33
C GLY A 184 -10.36 3.48 -2.07
N ALA A 185 -9.21 3.74 -2.68
CA ALA A 185 -8.02 2.92 -2.51
C ALA A 185 -7.34 3.12 -1.15
N VAL A 186 -7.51 4.31 -0.56
CA VAL A 186 -7.13 4.63 0.82
C VAL A 186 -8.42 4.90 1.60
N GLN A 187 -8.63 4.19 2.71
CA GLN A 187 -9.86 4.32 3.49
C GLN A 187 -9.90 5.63 4.29
N SER A 188 -8.81 6.01 4.95
CA SER A 188 -8.75 7.25 5.71
C SER A 188 -7.33 7.79 5.83
N LEU A 189 -7.23 9.06 6.18
CA LEU A 189 -5.99 9.69 6.61
C LEU A 189 -5.90 9.62 8.14
N TRP A 190 -4.73 9.27 8.64
CA TRP A 190 -4.47 9.19 10.07
C TRP A 190 -3.72 10.42 10.55
N ASP A 191 -4.28 11.10 11.54
CA ASP A 191 -3.68 12.23 12.21
C ASP A 191 -3.88 12.09 13.73
N GLY A 192 -2.93 12.59 14.53
CA GLY A 192 -2.98 12.53 15.99
C GLY A 192 -2.55 11.17 16.57
N ASP A 193 -3.45 10.42 17.20
CA ASP A 193 -3.15 9.16 17.91
C ASP A 193 -3.05 7.97 16.96
N LEU A 194 -1.84 7.73 16.43
CA LEU A 194 -1.59 6.66 15.46
C LEU A 194 -1.78 5.26 16.06
N ALA A 195 -1.47 5.06 17.33
CA ALA A 195 -1.69 3.77 18.00
C ALA A 195 -3.18 3.44 18.08
N ARG A 196 -4.02 4.42 18.38
CA ARG A 196 -5.47 4.26 18.40
C ARG A 196 -6.02 3.95 17.01
N HIS A 197 -5.59 4.70 15.99
CA HIS A 197 -5.99 4.43 14.60
C HIS A 197 -5.60 3.02 14.14
N LEU A 198 -4.39 2.56 14.49
CA LEU A 198 -3.95 1.21 14.18
C LEU A 198 -4.84 0.15 14.85
N LEU A 199 -5.15 0.30 16.13
CA LEU A 199 -6.05 -0.61 16.84
C LEU A 199 -7.43 -0.67 16.21
N ASP A 200 -8.01 0.48 15.87
CA ASP A 200 -9.31 0.55 15.23
C ASP A 200 -9.29 -0.16 13.85
N ALA A 201 -8.22 -0.01 13.06
CA ALA A 201 -8.04 -0.73 11.79
C ALA A 201 -7.86 -2.24 11.98
N LEU A 202 -7.12 -2.67 13.01
CA LEU A 202 -6.95 -4.09 13.34
C LEU A 202 -8.25 -4.76 13.80
N ARG A 203 -9.16 -4.02 14.41
CA ARG A 203 -10.47 -4.49 14.89
C ARG A 203 -11.57 -4.41 13.84
N ALA A 204 -11.37 -3.59 12.80
CA ALA A 204 -12.35 -3.39 11.75
C ALA A 204 -12.66 -4.72 11.01
N PRO A 205 -13.90 -4.98 10.55
CA PRO A 205 -14.24 -6.19 9.83
C PRO A 205 -13.39 -6.34 8.55
N ALA A 206 -12.96 -7.58 8.23
CA ALA A 206 -12.38 -7.93 6.94
C ALA A 206 -13.43 -8.74 6.15
N ASP A 207 -14.52 -8.08 5.84
CA ASP A 207 -15.72 -8.66 5.25
C ASP A 207 -15.80 -8.47 3.73
N GLY A 208 -14.72 -8.05 3.10
CA GLY A 208 -14.58 -7.91 1.65
C GLY A 208 -13.78 -6.70 1.18
N ASP A 209 -13.75 -6.52 -0.14
CA ASP A 209 -13.10 -5.37 -0.77
C ASP A 209 -14.10 -4.24 -0.99
N HIS A 210 -14.04 -3.22 -0.15
CA HIS A 210 -14.95 -2.07 -0.20
C HIS A 210 -14.45 -0.92 -1.08
N ARG A 211 -13.28 -1.03 -1.72
CA ARG A 211 -12.65 0.06 -2.49
C ARG A 211 -13.54 0.57 -3.63
N ALA A 212 -14.22 -0.33 -4.32
CA ALA A 212 -15.13 0.05 -5.40
C ALA A 212 -16.35 0.83 -4.89
N ALA A 213 -16.95 0.40 -3.77
CA ALA A 213 -18.08 1.07 -3.14
C ALA A 213 -17.69 2.44 -2.60
N LEU A 214 -16.56 2.52 -1.86
CA LEU A 214 -16.02 3.78 -1.35
C LEU A 214 -15.68 4.77 -2.49
N GLY A 215 -15.08 4.30 -3.58
CA GLY A 215 -14.77 5.14 -4.73
C GLY A 215 -16.01 5.67 -5.43
N ALA A 216 -17.08 4.90 -5.50
CA ALA A 216 -18.37 5.36 -6.03
C ALA A 216 -19.04 6.37 -5.10
N GLU A 217 -19.09 6.10 -3.80
CA GLU A 217 -19.65 6.99 -2.77
C GLU A 217 -18.93 8.35 -2.74
N ARG A 218 -17.62 8.34 -2.84
CA ARG A 218 -16.76 9.53 -2.79
C ARG A 218 -16.64 10.26 -4.14
N GLY A 219 -17.23 9.72 -5.20
CA GLY A 219 -17.20 10.33 -6.54
C GLY A 219 -15.85 10.24 -7.26
N GLY A 220 -14.93 9.39 -6.79
CA GLY A 220 -13.59 9.26 -7.36
C GLY A 220 -13.55 8.53 -8.70
N ARG A 221 -14.51 7.63 -8.98
CA ARG A 221 -14.60 6.86 -10.24
C ARG A 221 -16.04 6.74 -10.70
N THR A 222 -16.61 7.87 -11.11
CA THR A 222 -18.04 8.00 -11.40
C THR A 222 -18.59 7.08 -12.48
N LEU A 223 -17.79 6.73 -13.50
CA LEU A 223 -18.22 5.85 -14.60
C LEU A 223 -17.87 4.37 -14.39
N ALA A 224 -17.05 4.02 -13.39
CA ALA A 224 -16.53 2.66 -13.27
C ALA A 224 -17.61 1.61 -13.06
N ALA A 225 -18.59 1.88 -12.21
CA ALA A 225 -19.70 0.95 -11.94
C ALA A 225 -20.57 0.72 -13.18
N GLN A 226 -20.87 1.78 -13.93
CA GLN A 226 -21.68 1.69 -15.17
C GLN A 226 -20.96 0.90 -16.25
N VAL A 227 -19.64 1.16 -16.44
CA VAL A 227 -18.83 0.41 -17.42
C VAL A 227 -18.71 -1.05 -17.02
N ALA A 228 -18.44 -1.35 -15.75
CA ALA A 228 -18.36 -2.73 -15.28
C ALA A 228 -19.71 -3.48 -15.47
N ALA A 229 -20.83 -2.83 -15.19
CA ALA A 229 -22.17 -3.41 -15.41
C ALA A 229 -22.44 -3.64 -16.90
N ALA A 230 -22.11 -2.69 -17.78
CA ALA A 230 -22.30 -2.84 -19.22
C ALA A 230 -21.46 -4.00 -19.78
N VAL A 231 -20.20 -4.14 -19.38
CA VAL A 231 -19.33 -5.25 -19.80
C VAL A 231 -19.86 -6.58 -19.30
N SER A 232 -20.28 -6.69 -18.04
CA SER A 232 -20.81 -7.94 -17.47
C SER A 232 -22.14 -8.39 -18.10
N GLN A 233 -22.93 -7.43 -18.62
CA GLN A 233 -24.19 -7.72 -19.31
C GLN A 233 -24.03 -7.97 -20.81
N GLY A 234 -22.81 -7.93 -21.34
CA GLY A 234 -22.53 -8.10 -22.77
C GLY A 234 -22.99 -6.94 -23.66
N ASN A 235 -23.21 -5.76 -23.09
CA ASN A 235 -23.70 -4.56 -23.76
C ASN A 235 -22.57 -3.54 -24.01
N ALA A 236 -21.32 -3.99 -24.18
CA ALA A 236 -20.16 -3.14 -24.48
C ALA A 236 -19.84 -3.11 -25.96
#